data_cd1c6d76f6db87783f91cc0be343ffef
#
_entry.id   cd1c6d76f6db87783f91cc0be343ffef
#
_cell.length_a   1.000
_cell.length_b   1.000
_cell.length_c   1.000
_cell.angle_alpha   90.00
_cell.angle_beta   90.00
_cell.angle_gamma   90.00
#
_symmetry.space_group_name_H-M   'P 1'
#
loop_
_entity.id
_entity.type
_entity.pdbx_description
1 polymer ?
#
loop_
_entity_poly.entity_id
_entity_poly.type
_entity_poly.pdbx_seq_one_letter_code
_entity_poly.pdbx_strand_id
1 'polypeptide(L)'
;MISKKTKKLLSALLLGVAFFTGMFVNHSIQEAQVPHQIVQEQKQEIDYSEVIVTQLKSINKMEIYQAYLKNTVTIHQGYDNNFFRCDKQIDIPATGIYKLDLDNVTGNIIVGQKVVTIIASMEYDVIVHEDKMQFEDNKGYFVFYDIKMTPEEQAAMIAEAKQQMLGKMKDPEFLDTVQMKAEKVIKEQLSGLDYDIRVIWNVK
;
A
#
# COMPACT_ATOMS: atom_id res chain seq x y z
N MET A 1 -55.33 42.77 -19.36
CA MET A 1 -54.93 41.74 -20.37
C MET A 1 -53.81 40.90 -19.76
N ILE A 2 -54.10 39.69 -19.26
CA ILE A 2 -53.12 38.85 -18.56
C ILE A 2 -52.24 38.13 -19.58
N SER A 3 -50.91 38.29 -19.46
CA SER A 3 -49.92 37.70 -20.39
C SER A 3 -50.03 36.18 -20.50
N LYS A 4 -49.79 35.63 -21.71
CA LYS A 4 -49.82 34.17 -21.97
C LYS A 4 -48.86 33.38 -21.03
N LYS A 5 -47.78 34.02 -20.52
CA LYS A 5 -46.86 33.45 -19.54
C LYS A 5 -47.49 33.29 -18.16
N THR A 6 -48.28 34.30 -17.72
CA THR A 6 -48.97 34.25 -16.43
C THR A 6 -50.09 33.22 -16.38
N LYS A 7 -50.78 32.96 -17.52
CA LYS A 7 -51.79 31.90 -17.61
C LYS A 7 -51.19 30.50 -17.49
N LYS A 8 -49.98 30.26 -18.08
CA LYS A 8 -49.28 28.98 -17.97
C LYS A 8 -48.76 28.72 -16.54
N LEU A 9 -48.31 29.79 -15.85
CA LEU A 9 -47.86 29.68 -14.47
C LEU A 9 -49.02 29.37 -13.51
N LEU A 10 -50.16 30.01 -13.73
CA LEU A 10 -51.35 29.78 -12.91
C LEU A 10 -51.97 28.39 -13.12
N SER A 11 -51.92 27.85 -14.33
CA SER A 11 -52.37 26.47 -14.60
C SER A 11 -51.47 25.42 -14.02
N ALA A 12 -50.14 25.64 -14.03
CA ALA A 12 -49.16 24.75 -13.39
C ALA A 12 -49.28 24.71 -11.87
N LEU A 13 -49.59 25.89 -11.25
CA LEU A 13 -49.79 26.00 -9.81
C LEU A 13 -51.11 25.32 -9.38
N LEU A 14 -52.21 25.46 -10.17
CA LEU A 14 -53.47 24.76 -9.89
C LEU A 14 -53.37 23.25 -10.02
N LEU A 15 -52.59 22.73 -11.01
CA LEU A 15 -52.31 21.31 -11.16
C LEU A 15 -51.46 20.76 -10.00
N GLY A 16 -50.49 21.53 -9.54
CA GLY A 16 -49.68 21.16 -8.36
C GLY A 16 -50.48 21.03 -7.10
N VAL A 17 -51.41 21.99 -6.82
CA VAL A 17 -52.29 21.97 -5.63
C VAL A 17 -53.28 20.82 -5.69
N ALA A 18 -53.86 20.52 -6.90
CA ALA A 18 -54.75 19.38 -7.07
C ALA A 18 -54.02 18.01 -6.85
N PHE A 19 -52.75 17.91 -7.22
CA PHE A 19 -51.96 16.70 -7.03
C PHE A 19 -51.64 16.50 -5.52
N PHE A 20 -51.30 17.56 -4.83
CA PHE A 20 -51.03 17.50 -3.37
C PHE A 20 -52.26 17.20 -2.55
N THR A 21 -53.41 17.84 -2.86
CA THR A 21 -54.69 17.54 -2.16
C THR A 21 -55.19 16.14 -2.44
N GLY A 22 -55.04 15.63 -3.68
CA GLY A 22 -55.38 14.26 -4.03
C GLY A 22 -54.54 13.20 -3.28
N MET A 23 -53.26 13.50 -3.08
CA MET A 23 -52.36 12.61 -2.32
C MET A 23 -52.72 12.59 -0.81
N PHE A 24 -53.07 13.74 -0.22
CA PHE A 24 -53.46 13.79 1.19
C PHE A 24 -54.80 13.11 1.47
N VAL A 25 -55.80 13.24 0.57
CA VAL A 25 -57.10 12.58 0.73
C VAL A 25 -56.95 11.05 0.55
N ASN A 26 -56.10 10.61 -0.37
CA ASN A 26 -55.87 9.16 -0.56
C ASN A 26 -55.10 8.55 0.61
N HIS A 27 -54.21 9.32 1.23
CA HIS A 27 -53.47 8.86 2.41
C HIS A 27 -54.37 8.73 3.65
N SER A 28 -55.34 9.67 3.82
CA SER A 28 -56.25 9.62 4.96
C SER A 28 -57.33 8.52 4.85
N ILE A 29 -57.66 8.05 3.63
CA ILE A 29 -58.62 6.95 3.43
C ILE A 29 -57.93 5.56 3.59
N GLN A 30 -56.64 5.47 3.37
CA GLN A 30 -55.91 4.20 3.56
C GLN A 30 -55.58 3.90 5.02
N GLU A 31 -55.51 4.89 5.91
CA GLU A 31 -55.25 4.65 7.34
C GLU A 31 -56.39 3.97 8.09
N ALA A 32 -57.60 3.91 7.50
CA ALA A 32 -58.80 3.39 8.22
C ALA A 32 -59.03 1.89 8.00
N GLN A 33 -58.24 1.16 7.19
CA GLN A 33 -58.49 -0.26 6.87
C GLN A 33 -57.30 -1.17 6.61
N VAL A 34 -56.09 -0.82 7.08
CA VAL A 34 -54.96 -1.76 6.97
C VAL A 34 -54.67 -2.38 8.33
N PRO A 35 -54.80 -3.73 8.49
CA PRO A 35 -54.30 -4.37 9.68
C PRO A 35 -52.79 -4.07 9.75
N HIS A 36 -52.29 -3.78 10.95
CA HIS A 36 -50.90 -3.56 11.24
C HIS A 36 -50.04 -4.68 10.64
N GLN A 37 -49.70 -4.57 9.36
CA GLN A 37 -48.52 -5.22 8.86
C GLN A 37 -47.34 -4.42 9.44
N ILE A 38 -46.64 -5.07 10.37
CA ILE A 38 -45.33 -4.66 10.79
C ILE A 38 -44.51 -4.61 9.50
N VAL A 39 -44.36 -3.42 8.92
CA VAL A 39 -43.32 -3.17 7.93
C VAL A 39 -42.04 -3.34 8.71
N GLN A 40 -41.50 -4.56 8.71
CA GLN A 40 -40.10 -4.72 9.03
C GLN A 40 -39.38 -3.87 7.97
N GLU A 41 -38.95 -2.67 8.35
CA GLU A 41 -37.86 -2.02 7.68
C GLU A 41 -36.73 -3.08 7.62
N GLN A 42 -36.64 -3.74 6.47
CA GLN A 42 -35.42 -4.44 6.12
C GLN A 42 -34.35 -3.36 6.05
N LYS A 43 -33.72 -3.13 7.19
CA LYS A 43 -32.46 -2.41 7.26
C LYS A 43 -31.56 -3.17 6.31
N GLN A 44 -31.41 -2.66 5.10
CA GLN A 44 -30.53 -3.23 4.12
C GLN A 44 -29.14 -3.13 4.74
N GLU A 45 -28.69 -4.23 5.33
CA GLU A 45 -27.37 -4.33 5.94
C GLU A 45 -26.39 -4.19 4.80
N ILE A 46 -25.78 -2.99 4.71
CA ILE A 46 -24.77 -2.72 3.69
C ILE A 46 -23.64 -3.70 3.96
N ASP A 47 -23.38 -4.58 3.01
CA ASP A 47 -22.22 -5.47 3.07
C ASP A 47 -20.94 -4.66 2.85
N TYR A 48 -20.37 -4.21 3.95
CA TYR A 48 -19.12 -3.43 3.95
C TYR A 48 -17.92 -4.26 3.50
N SER A 49 -18.02 -5.59 3.43
CA SER A 49 -16.91 -6.44 3.02
C SER A 49 -16.45 -6.15 1.58
N GLU A 50 -17.38 -5.93 0.65
CA GLU A 50 -17.05 -5.60 -0.74
C GLU A 50 -16.39 -4.22 -0.85
N VAL A 51 -16.86 -3.24 -0.06
CA VAL A 51 -16.28 -1.90 0.00
C VAL A 51 -14.86 -1.96 0.53
N ILE A 52 -14.63 -2.69 1.63
CA ILE A 52 -13.31 -2.90 2.23
C ILE A 52 -12.36 -3.56 1.22
N VAL A 53 -12.80 -4.65 0.58
CA VAL A 53 -12.01 -5.35 -0.45
C VAL A 53 -11.61 -4.41 -1.59
N THR A 54 -12.53 -3.59 -2.07
CA THR A 54 -12.26 -2.66 -3.16
C THR A 54 -11.25 -1.59 -2.76
N GLN A 55 -11.38 -1.03 -1.56
CA GLN A 55 -10.45 -0.02 -1.04
C GLN A 55 -9.06 -0.62 -0.83
N LEU A 56 -8.95 -1.82 -0.28
CA LEU A 56 -7.66 -2.48 -0.06
C LEU A 56 -6.98 -2.90 -1.36
N LYS A 57 -7.75 -3.30 -2.40
CA LYS A 57 -7.19 -3.57 -3.73
C LYS A 57 -6.48 -2.35 -4.33
N SER A 58 -6.92 -1.14 -4.02
CA SER A 58 -6.31 0.09 -4.55
C SER A 58 -4.90 0.35 -3.99
N ILE A 59 -4.57 -0.18 -2.82
CA ILE A 59 -3.26 -0.05 -2.18
C ILE A 59 -2.41 -1.33 -2.23
N ASN A 60 -2.94 -2.39 -2.85
CA ASN A 60 -2.15 -3.62 -3.04
C ASN A 60 -0.94 -3.35 -3.94
N LYS A 61 0.23 -3.91 -3.57
CA LYS A 61 1.52 -3.67 -4.22
C LYS A 61 2.00 -2.20 -4.20
N MET A 62 1.36 -1.37 -3.38
CA MET A 62 1.81 0.00 -3.16
C MET A 62 3.18 -0.01 -2.48
N GLU A 63 4.07 0.83 -2.97
CA GLU A 63 5.35 1.07 -2.33
C GLU A 63 5.15 1.90 -1.05
N ILE A 64 5.53 1.33 0.08
CA ILE A 64 5.32 1.93 1.40
C ILE A 64 6.57 2.65 1.90
N TYR A 65 7.73 2.10 1.57
CA TYR A 65 8.99 2.61 2.08
C TYR A 65 10.16 2.31 1.15
N GLN A 66 11.08 3.28 1.05
CA GLN A 66 12.38 3.11 0.41
C GLN A 66 13.49 3.27 1.45
N ALA A 67 14.47 2.38 1.41
CA ALA A 67 15.67 2.44 2.22
C ALA A 67 16.89 2.60 1.30
N TYR A 68 17.75 3.57 1.59
CA TYR A 68 19.06 3.65 0.94
C TYR A 68 20.01 2.67 1.61
N LEU A 69 20.56 1.78 0.82
CA LEU A 69 21.46 0.72 1.24
C LEU A 69 22.82 0.92 0.59
N LYS A 70 23.85 0.52 1.30
CA LYS A 70 25.21 0.47 0.79
C LYS A 70 25.86 -0.83 1.27
N ASN A 71 26.52 -1.51 0.37
CA ASN A 71 27.41 -2.61 0.70
C ASN A 71 28.82 -2.26 0.24
N THR A 72 29.81 -2.54 1.07
CA THR A 72 31.22 -2.34 0.76
C THR A 72 31.90 -3.69 0.71
N VAL A 73 32.45 -4.03 -0.45
CA VAL A 73 33.23 -5.24 -0.68
C VAL A 73 34.69 -4.88 -0.77
N THR A 74 35.56 -5.62 -0.09
CA THR A 74 37.01 -5.45 -0.18
C THR A 74 37.64 -6.70 -0.76
N ILE A 75 38.37 -6.55 -1.85
CA ILE A 75 39.13 -7.61 -2.50
C ILE A 75 40.60 -7.43 -2.15
N HIS A 76 41.19 -8.48 -1.62
CA HIS A 76 42.61 -8.51 -1.29
C HIS A 76 43.39 -9.27 -2.34
N GLN A 77 44.55 -8.71 -2.72
CA GLN A 77 45.49 -9.42 -3.55
C GLN A 77 46.94 -9.15 -3.07
N GLY A 78 47.80 -10.13 -3.13
CA GLY A 78 49.19 -10.01 -2.70
C GLY A 78 49.40 -10.53 -1.29
N TYR A 79 50.51 -10.09 -0.66
CA TYR A 79 50.88 -10.52 0.68
C TYR A 79 50.25 -9.64 1.75
N ASP A 80 49.99 -10.20 2.91
CA ASP A 80 49.37 -9.52 4.03
C ASP A 80 50.36 -8.62 4.80
N ASN A 81 50.99 -7.73 4.05
CA ASN A 81 51.92 -6.71 4.61
C ASN A 81 51.75 -5.38 3.85
N ASN A 82 52.08 -4.28 4.51
CA ASN A 82 51.90 -2.93 4.00
C ASN A 82 52.74 -2.59 2.72
N PHE A 83 53.71 -3.43 2.36
CA PHE A 83 54.57 -3.22 1.21
C PHE A 83 54.01 -3.83 -0.07
N PHE A 84 53.39 -5.01 0.02
CA PHE A 84 52.93 -5.79 -1.12
C PHE A 84 51.43 -6.07 -1.15
N ARG A 85 50.70 -5.48 -0.21
CA ARG A 85 49.23 -5.56 -0.13
C ARG A 85 48.59 -4.68 -1.20
N CYS A 86 47.61 -5.24 -1.91
CA CYS A 86 46.74 -4.46 -2.78
C CYS A 86 45.29 -4.76 -2.40
N ASP A 87 44.56 -3.74 -2.03
CA ASP A 87 43.14 -3.84 -1.70
C ASP A 87 42.34 -3.01 -2.72
N LYS A 88 41.28 -3.58 -3.22
CA LYS A 88 40.27 -2.85 -3.97
C LYS A 88 38.99 -2.83 -3.12
N GLN A 89 38.61 -1.65 -2.71
CA GLN A 89 37.34 -1.42 -2.03
C GLN A 89 36.29 -1.00 -3.07
N ILE A 90 35.13 -1.61 -3.01
CA ILE A 90 34.04 -1.36 -3.94
C ILE A 90 32.81 -1.05 -3.13
N ASP A 91 32.31 0.17 -3.26
CA ASP A 91 31.07 0.62 -2.66
C ASP A 91 29.91 0.42 -3.64
N ILE A 92 28.96 -0.39 -3.24
CA ILE A 92 27.79 -0.79 -4.04
C ILE A 92 26.55 -0.13 -3.43
N PRO A 93 26.09 1.00 -3.98
CA PRO A 93 24.87 1.65 -3.53
C PRO A 93 23.62 0.95 -4.10
N ALA A 94 22.56 0.91 -3.30
CA ALA A 94 21.30 0.32 -3.69
C ALA A 94 20.11 1.02 -3.04
N THR A 95 18.92 0.78 -3.57
CA THR A 95 17.65 1.17 -2.96
C THR A 95 16.86 -0.07 -2.62
N GLY A 96 16.57 -0.26 -1.36
CA GLY A 96 15.62 -1.26 -0.87
C GLY A 96 14.20 -0.71 -0.97
N ILE A 97 13.29 -1.49 -1.53
CA ILE A 97 11.88 -1.12 -1.72
C ILE A 97 11.01 -2.12 -0.95
N TYR A 98 10.08 -1.60 -0.15
CA TYR A 98 9.07 -2.38 0.53
C TYR A 98 7.70 -2.07 -0.06
N LYS A 99 6.97 -3.13 -0.44
CA LYS A 99 5.61 -3.04 -0.99
C LYS A 99 4.64 -3.79 -0.10
N LEU A 100 3.46 -3.22 0.07
CA LEU A 100 2.36 -3.88 0.77
C LEU A 100 1.83 -5.04 -0.09
N ASP A 101 1.79 -6.24 0.48
CA ASP A 101 1.27 -7.42 -0.20
C ASP A 101 -0.06 -7.85 0.44
N LEU A 102 -1.12 -7.66 -0.33
CA LEU A 102 -2.49 -8.03 -0.01
C LEU A 102 -3.05 -9.01 -1.06
N ASP A 103 -2.22 -9.90 -1.61
CA ASP A 103 -2.57 -10.75 -2.75
C ASP A 103 -3.85 -11.57 -2.56
N ASN A 104 -4.18 -11.95 -1.33
CA ASN A 104 -5.42 -12.65 -1.02
C ASN A 104 -6.36 -11.78 -0.18
N VAL A 105 -6.66 -10.56 -0.67
CA VAL A 105 -7.47 -9.59 0.07
C VAL A 105 -8.78 -10.19 0.58
N THR A 106 -9.48 -10.97 -0.25
CA THR A 106 -10.77 -11.58 0.13
C THR A 106 -10.64 -12.66 1.19
N GLY A 107 -9.56 -13.45 1.20
CA GLY A 107 -9.33 -14.51 2.20
C GLY A 107 -8.68 -14.01 3.49
N ASN A 108 -8.13 -12.80 3.45
CA ASN A 108 -7.36 -12.22 4.54
C ASN A 108 -8.13 -11.14 5.33
N ILE A 109 -9.42 -10.98 5.07
CA ILE A 109 -10.28 -10.02 5.77
C ILE A 109 -11.30 -10.75 6.60
N ILE A 110 -11.33 -10.45 7.90
CA ILE A 110 -12.33 -10.95 8.83
C ILE A 110 -13.10 -9.74 9.36
N VAL A 111 -14.36 -9.61 8.95
CA VAL A 111 -15.25 -8.54 9.39
C VAL A 111 -16.07 -9.03 10.58
N GLY A 112 -15.85 -8.41 11.74
CA GLY A 112 -16.65 -8.59 12.94
C GLY A 112 -17.65 -7.46 13.13
N GLN A 113 -18.36 -7.44 14.26
CA GLN A 113 -19.41 -6.43 14.53
C GLN A 113 -18.90 -4.99 14.56
N LYS A 114 -17.63 -4.73 14.90
CA LYS A 114 -16.97 -3.40 14.86
C LYS A 114 -15.46 -3.48 14.63
N VAL A 115 -14.96 -4.63 14.22
CA VAL A 115 -13.53 -4.84 14.02
C VAL A 115 -13.31 -5.48 12.66
N VAL A 116 -12.41 -4.90 11.89
CA VAL A 116 -11.90 -5.51 10.67
C VAL A 116 -10.47 -5.95 10.92
N THR A 117 -10.21 -7.24 10.78
CA THR A 117 -8.87 -7.81 10.87
C THR A 117 -8.36 -8.08 9.46
N ILE A 118 -7.19 -7.53 9.14
CA ILE A 118 -6.53 -7.64 7.84
C ILE A 118 -5.23 -8.41 8.05
N ILE A 119 -5.04 -9.50 7.32
CA ILE A 119 -3.77 -10.22 7.29
C ILE A 119 -2.97 -9.69 6.11
N ALA A 120 -1.87 -9.01 6.40
CA ALA A 120 -0.99 -8.38 5.43
C ALA A 120 0.39 -9.02 5.45
N SER A 121 1.10 -8.95 4.35
CA SER A 121 2.52 -9.28 4.26
C SER A 121 3.28 -8.16 3.52
N MET A 122 4.62 -8.23 3.58
CA MET A 122 5.49 -7.30 2.88
C MET A 122 6.28 -8.04 1.80
N GLU A 123 6.29 -7.49 0.61
CA GLU A 123 7.29 -7.79 -0.40
C GLU A 123 8.42 -6.78 -0.31
N TYR A 124 9.63 -7.23 -0.54
CA TYR A 124 10.80 -6.36 -0.58
C TYR A 124 11.72 -6.78 -1.71
N ASP A 125 12.34 -5.79 -2.33
CA ASP A 125 13.34 -5.97 -3.39
C ASP A 125 14.49 -4.96 -3.21
N VAL A 126 15.63 -5.27 -3.80
CA VAL A 126 16.82 -4.40 -3.81
C VAL A 126 17.19 -4.07 -5.24
N ILE A 127 17.20 -2.78 -5.56
CA ILE A 127 17.67 -2.25 -6.83
C ILE A 127 19.09 -1.74 -6.64
N VAL A 128 20.07 -2.42 -7.23
CA VAL A 128 21.47 -2.00 -7.20
C VAL A 128 21.71 -0.92 -8.25
N HIS A 129 22.42 0.13 -7.88
CA HIS A 129 22.79 1.24 -8.77
C HIS A 129 24.22 1.03 -9.28
N GLU A 130 24.39 0.17 -10.28
CA GLU A 130 25.70 -0.19 -10.84
C GLU A 130 26.42 1.04 -11.42
N ASP A 131 25.68 1.99 -11.98
CA ASP A 131 26.17 3.25 -12.51
C ASP A 131 26.77 4.21 -11.45
N LYS A 132 26.48 3.94 -10.16
CA LYS A 132 26.96 4.74 -9.02
C LYS A 132 27.96 4.01 -8.15
N MET A 133 28.42 2.85 -8.57
CA MET A 133 29.47 2.11 -7.86
C MET A 133 30.75 2.93 -7.80
N GLN A 134 31.39 2.93 -6.65
CA GLN A 134 32.66 3.62 -6.43
C GLN A 134 33.77 2.60 -6.17
N PHE A 135 34.92 2.82 -6.78
CA PHE A 135 36.07 1.93 -6.67
C PHE A 135 37.23 2.71 -6.07
N GLU A 136 37.81 2.19 -5.02
CA GLU A 136 38.97 2.75 -4.35
C GLU A 136 40.08 1.69 -4.27
N ASP A 137 41.25 2.01 -4.80
CA ASP A 137 42.42 1.15 -4.74
C ASP A 137 43.38 1.60 -3.64
N ASN A 138 43.66 0.74 -2.67
CA ASN A 138 44.64 0.97 -1.64
C ASN A 138 45.86 0.06 -1.89
N LYS A 139 46.98 0.66 -2.31
CA LYS A 139 48.19 -0.06 -2.73
C LYS A 139 49.32 0.14 -1.76
N GLY A 140 49.99 -0.95 -1.43
CA GLY A 140 51.28 -0.92 -0.72
C GLY A 140 52.39 -0.29 -1.56
N TYR A 141 53.50 0.01 -0.92
CA TYR A 141 54.60 0.79 -1.50
C TYR A 141 55.23 0.18 -2.75
N PHE A 142 55.18 -1.14 -2.91
CA PHE A 142 55.79 -1.89 -4.03
C PHE A 142 54.75 -2.54 -4.95
N VAL A 143 53.51 -2.07 -4.90
CA VAL A 143 52.43 -2.58 -5.79
C VAL A 143 52.23 -1.62 -6.96
N PHE A 144 52.55 -2.09 -8.18
CA PHE A 144 52.46 -1.31 -9.42
C PHE A 144 51.38 -1.84 -10.37
N TYR A 145 50.50 -2.70 -9.88
CA TYR A 145 49.38 -3.27 -10.65
C TYR A 145 48.02 -2.92 -10.01
N ASP A 146 46.99 -2.98 -10.82
CA ASP A 146 45.59 -2.81 -10.37
C ASP A 146 44.92 -4.17 -10.29
N ILE A 147 44.05 -4.36 -9.30
CA ILE A 147 43.17 -5.50 -9.24
C ILE A 147 42.15 -5.36 -10.38
N LYS A 148 42.24 -6.24 -11.37
CA LYS A 148 41.30 -6.33 -12.48
C LYS A 148 40.26 -7.40 -12.14
N MET A 149 39.00 -7.08 -12.38
CA MET A 149 37.90 -8.01 -12.27
C MET A 149 37.36 -8.33 -13.66
N THR A 150 37.02 -9.57 -13.87
CA THR A 150 36.25 -9.97 -15.05
C THR A 150 34.79 -9.55 -14.91
N PRO A 151 34.02 -9.41 -15.98
CA PRO A 151 32.58 -9.13 -15.92
C PRO A 151 31.81 -10.17 -15.08
N GLU A 152 32.24 -11.43 -15.14
CA GLU A 152 31.63 -12.55 -14.39
C GLU A 152 31.86 -12.38 -12.88
N GLU A 153 33.08 -12.03 -12.47
CA GLU A 153 33.43 -11.75 -11.06
C GLU A 153 32.66 -10.54 -10.53
N GLN A 154 32.54 -9.50 -11.35
CA GLN A 154 31.76 -8.32 -10.98
C GLN A 154 30.26 -8.66 -10.80
N ALA A 155 29.69 -9.42 -11.72
CA ALA A 155 28.29 -9.84 -11.63
C ALA A 155 28.04 -10.72 -10.38
N ALA A 156 28.96 -11.65 -10.07
CA ALA A 156 28.86 -12.49 -8.88
C ALA A 156 28.92 -11.66 -7.60
N MET A 157 29.83 -10.70 -7.53
CA MET A 157 29.98 -9.78 -6.39
C MET A 157 28.71 -8.92 -6.20
N ILE A 158 28.14 -8.39 -7.26
CA ILE A 158 26.88 -7.61 -7.20
C ILE A 158 25.75 -8.50 -6.71
N ALA A 159 25.64 -9.73 -7.19
CA ALA A 159 24.63 -10.69 -6.76
C ALA A 159 24.75 -11.01 -5.27
N GLU A 160 25.96 -11.24 -4.78
CA GLU A 160 26.23 -11.47 -3.36
C GLU A 160 25.88 -10.24 -2.51
N ALA A 161 26.31 -9.05 -2.93
CA ALA A 161 25.97 -7.80 -2.26
C ALA A 161 24.47 -7.59 -2.20
N LYS A 162 23.73 -7.88 -3.27
CA LYS A 162 22.26 -7.83 -3.31
C LYS A 162 21.66 -8.78 -2.26
N GLN A 163 22.16 -10.01 -2.15
CA GLN A 163 21.67 -10.99 -1.16
C GLN A 163 21.93 -10.52 0.28
N GLN A 164 23.09 -9.94 0.54
CA GLN A 164 23.41 -9.38 1.86
C GLN A 164 22.50 -8.19 2.22
N MET A 165 22.20 -7.32 1.24
CA MET A 165 21.27 -6.21 1.44
C MET A 165 19.84 -6.70 1.65
N LEU A 166 19.38 -7.72 0.92
CA LEU A 166 18.09 -8.39 1.17
C LEU A 166 18.02 -8.97 2.58
N GLY A 167 19.13 -9.53 3.08
CA GLY A 167 19.23 -9.99 4.48
C GLY A 167 19.01 -8.85 5.48
N LYS A 168 19.61 -7.69 5.25
CA LYS A 168 19.42 -6.49 6.10
C LYS A 168 17.98 -5.96 6.06
N MET A 169 17.29 -6.05 4.94
CA MET A 169 15.89 -5.64 4.83
C MET A 169 14.95 -6.51 5.67
N LYS A 170 15.38 -7.72 6.05
CA LYS A 170 14.64 -8.62 6.97
C LYS A 170 14.90 -8.32 8.45
N ASP A 171 15.76 -7.36 8.76
CA ASP A 171 16.03 -6.98 10.12
C ASP A 171 14.74 -6.52 10.82
N PRO A 172 14.42 -7.06 12.00
CA PRO A 172 13.20 -6.73 12.74
C PRO A 172 13.00 -5.22 12.95
N GLU A 173 14.08 -4.49 13.23
CA GLU A 173 14.01 -3.04 13.46
C GLU A 173 13.53 -2.27 12.21
N PHE A 174 13.99 -2.69 11.02
CA PHE A 174 13.50 -2.13 9.76
C PHE A 174 12.05 -2.53 9.49
N LEU A 175 11.74 -3.81 9.68
CA LEU A 175 10.39 -4.34 9.43
C LEU A 175 9.35 -3.65 10.31
N ASP A 176 9.62 -3.45 11.60
CA ASP A 176 8.71 -2.77 12.52
C ASP A 176 8.39 -1.34 12.03
N THR A 177 9.41 -0.61 11.58
CA THR A 177 9.22 0.75 11.04
C THR A 177 8.35 0.74 9.79
N VAL A 178 8.57 -0.22 8.89
CA VAL A 178 7.81 -0.35 7.64
C VAL A 178 6.38 -0.78 7.92
N GLN A 179 6.17 -1.73 8.84
CA GLN A 179 4.85 -2.21 9.25
C GLN A 179 4.02 -1.08 9.87
N MET A 180 4.59 -0.26 10.75
CA MET A 180 3.89 0.91 11.31
C MET A 180 3.43 1.87 10.21
N LYS A 181 4.26 2.13 9.19
CA LYS A 181 3.88 2.98 8.06
C LYS A 181 2.78 2.36 7.22
N ALA A 182 2.87 1.06 6.94
CA ALA A 182 1.87 0.33 6.19
C ALA A 182 0.52 0.28 6.93
N GLU A 183 0.53 0.05 8.24
CA GLU A 183 -0.69 0.11 9.05
C GLU A 183 -1.36 1.48 8.98
N LYS A 184 -0.57 2.54 9.00
CA LYS A 184 -1.08 3.89 8.85
C LYS A 184 -1.78 4.06 7.49
N VAL A 185 -1.16 3.63 6.40
CA VAL A 185 -1.76 3.67 5.05
C VAL A 185 -3.06 2.87 4.99
N ILE A 186 -3.09 1.65 5.54
CA ILE A 186 -4.30 0.81 5.59
C ILE A 186 -5.42 1.51 6.38
N LYS A 187 -5.10 2.05 7.57
CA LYS A 187 -6.07 2.75 8.42
C LYS A 187 -6.59 4.03 7.76
N GLU A 188 -5.73 4.80 7.11
CA GLU A 188 -6.13 6.00 6.35
C GLU A 188 -7.06 5.64 5.18
N GLN A 189 -6.75 4.56 4.45
CA GLN A 189 -7.60 4.09 3.35
C GLN A 189 -8.99 3.67 3.80
N LEU A 190 -9.11 3.14 5.01
CA LEU A 190 -10.37 2.65 5.58
C LEU A 190 -11.00 3.62 6.58
N SER A 191 -10.48 4.84 6.73
CA SER A 191 -10.90 5.82 7.74
C SER A 191 -12.36 6.29 7.62
N GLY A 192 -12.99 6.13 6.43
CA GLY A 192 -14.40 6.43 6.21
C GLY A 192 -15.37 5.37 6.75
N LEU A 193 -14.87 4.27 7.26
CA LEU A 193 -15.67 3.16 7.81
C LEU A 193 -15.66 3.23 9.34
N ASP A 194 -16.82 2.99 9.97
CA ASP A 194 -16.96 2.99 11.44
C ASP A 194 -16.52 1.63 12.02
N TYR A 195 -15.26 1.23 11.74
CA TYR A 195 -14.65 0.00 12.22
C TYR A 195 -13.31 0.25 12.89
N ASP A 196 -12.99 -0.56 13.89
CA ASP A 196 -11.63 -0.68 14.43
C ASP A 196 -10.80 -1.59 13.49
N ILE A 197 -9.68 -1.06 12.98
CA ILE A 197 -8.83 -1.76 12.02
C ILE A 197 -7.65 -2.40 12.74
N ARG A 198 -7.59 -3.73 12.67
CA ARG A 198 -6.46 -4.54 13.14
C ARG A 198 -5.70 -5.13 11.98
N VAL A 199 -4.39 -4.94 11.97
CA VAL A 199 -3.50 -5.54 10.97
C VAL A 199 -2.68 -6.63 11.66
N ILE A 200 -2.68 -7.82 11.06
CA ILE A 200 -1.84 -8.95 11.48
C ILE A 200 -0.81 -9.18 10.38
N TRP A 201 0.47 -9.14 10.75
CA TRP A 201 1.56 -9.33 9.80
C TRP A 201 1.90 -10.80 9.66
N ASN A 202 1.85 -11.27 8.41
CA ASN A 202 2.35 -12.61 8.07
C ASN A 202 3.82 -12.48 7.64
N VAL A 203 4.73 -13.08 8.41
CA VAL A 203 6.16 -13.11 8.08
C VAL A 203 6.37 -14.22 7.04
N LYS A 204 6.63 -13.80 5.79
CA LYS A 204 7.05 -14.71 4.71
C LYS A 204 8.56 -14.96 4.73
#